data_678fcf3cbd75f947a6732a97c89a59df
#
_entry.id   678fcf3cbd75f947a6732a97c89a59df
#
_cell.length_a   1.000
_cell.length_b   1.000
_cell.length_c   1.000
_cell.angle_alpha   90.00
_cell.angle_beta   90.00
_cell.angle_gamma   90.00
#
_symmetry.space_group_name_H-M   'P 1'
#
loop_
_entity.id
_entity.type
_entity.pdbx_description
1 polymer ?
#
loop_
_entity_poly.entity_id
_entity_poly.type
_entity_poly.pdbx_seq_one_letter_code
_entity_poly.pdbx_strand_id
1 'polypeptide(L)'
;MTVGGIGIMDFCRMSVRDELEFMKNLRLEGSMAMVAEQIVKEIKSRLQFLTDVGLSYLTLSRSAGTLSGGESQRIRLATQIGSSLMGVLYILDEPSIGLHQRDNDKLLGTLKHLRDLGNTLIVVEHDEDTMRAADFIVDVGPGAGSHGGEIVAAGTLDDIIKCPRSVTGQYLSGVKKIPVPTTRRAGNGKSLRIRGARENNLKNVDVSIPLGTFVCVTGVSGSGKSSLVNEILNKTLLATLNHARTRPGLCDGIDGMEYLDKVIDIDQSPIGRTPRSNPATYTGLFNDIRDLFASTNEAKIRGYGPGRFSFNVKGGRCEACCGDGLVKIEMHFLADVYVPCEVCHGARYNRETLEVHYKGKNIAQVLDMTAEEAVDFFENLPKIRRKAQTLVEVGLGYVKLGQSSTTLSGGEAQRVKLATELARVSTGKTIYILDEPTTGLHAADVHKLIEVLQRLVEAGNTVLVIEHNLDVIKTADYLIDLGPEGGDGGGTLVASGTPEEVAQIPESYTGQYLKSYL
;
A
#
# COMPACT_ATOMS: atom_id res chain seq x y z
N MET A 1 -38.64 -1.77 19.70
CA MET A 1 -38.36 -0.53 20.50
C MET A 1 -37.69 0.45 19.59
N THR A 2 -38.17 1.70 19.51
CA THR A 2 -37.68 2.76 18.64
C THR A 2 -37.37 4.02 19.45
N VAL A 3 -36.40 4.81 19.00
CA VAL A 3 -36.06 6.13 19.53
C VAL A 3 -36.14 7.12 18.37
N GLY A 4 -36.93 8.17 18.53
CA GLY A 4 -37.18 9.11 17.41
C GLY A 4 -37.79 8.47 16.15
N GLY A 5 -38.55 7.36 16.32
CA GLY A 5 -39.17 6.65 15.21
C GLY A 5 -38.29 5.58 14.54
N ILE A 6 -37.00 5.48 14.87
CA ILE A 6 -36.01 4.58 14.24
C ILE A 6 -35.63 3.44 15.18
N GLY A 7 -35.53 2.21 14.65
CA GLY A 7 -35.01 1.03 15.34
C GLY A 7 -33.47 1.01 15.35
N ILE A 8 -32.87 0.28 16.33
CA ILE A 8 -31.38 0.24 16.44
C ILE A 8 -30.72 -0.32 15.19
N MET A 9 -31.30 -1.31 14.53
CA MET A 9 -30.72 -1.89 13.30
C MET A 9 -30.77 -0.93 12.13
N ASP A 10 -31.84 -0.14 12.04
CA ASP A 10 -31.98 0.86 10.98
C ASP A 10 -31.03 2.02 11.24
N PHE A 11 -30.85 2.45 12.50
CA PHE A 11 -29.84 3.41 12.91
C PHE A 11 -28.43 2.96 12.51
N CYS A 12 -28.04 1.72 12.88
CA CYS A 12 -26.71 1.20 12.55
C CYS A 12 -26.46 0.98 11.05
N ARG A 13 -27.48 0.99 10.21
CA ARG A 13 -27.36 0.93 8.74
C ARG A 13 -27.17 2.29 8.09
N MET A 14 -27.46 3.36 8.81
CA MET A 14 -27.20 4.71 8.33
C MET A 14 -25.68 4.97 8.24
N SER A 15 -25.29 5.94 7.43
CA SER A 15 -23.90 6.43 7.46
C SER A 15 -23.64 7.18 8.78
N VAL A 16 -22.39 7.19 9.24
CA VAL A 16 -21.97 7.97 10.43
C VAL A 16 -22.41 9.43 10.31
N ARG A 17 -22.41 10.00 9.09
CA ARG A 17 -22.91 11.35 8.81
C ARG A 17 -24.38 11.47 9.15
N ASP A 18 -25.20 10.55 8.65
CA ASP A 18 -26.64 10.57 8.83
C ASP A 18 -27.04 10.24 10.27
N GLU A 19 -26.29 9.32 10.91
CA GLU A 19 -26.43 9.04 12.35
C GLU A 19 -26.17 10.29 13.20
N LEU A 20 -25.09 11.02 12.87
CA LEU A 20 -24.73 12.27 13.57
C LEU A 20 -25.81 13.33 13.37
N GLU A 21 -26.34 13.49 12.16
CA GLU A 21 -27.41 14.42 11.86
C GLU A 21 -28.71 14.03 12.57
N PHE A 22 -29.07 12.75 12.55
CA PHE A 22 -30.21 12.22 13.33
C PHE A 22 -30.05 12.54 14.81
N MET A 23 -28.89 12.27 15.40
CA MET A 23 -28.63 12.54 16.83
C MET A 23 -28.64 14.04 17.14
N LYS A 24 -28.21 14.93 16.22
CA LYS A 24 -28.31 16.39 16.40
C LYS A 24 -29.76 16.87 16.41
N ASN A 25 -30.63 16.25 15.61
CA ASN A 25 -32.03 16.62 15.45
C ASN A 25 -32.97 15.88 16.44
N LEU A 26 -32.46 14.87 17.15
CA LEU A 26 -33.26 14.09 18.11
C LEU A 26 -33.76 14.97 19.25
N ARG A 27 -35.08 15.03 19.40
CA ARG A 27 -35.77 15.72 20.49
C ARG A 27 -36.51 14.68 21.32
N LEU A 28 -36.20 14.64 22.59
CA LEU A 28 -36.84 13.79 23.58
C LEU A 28 -37.50 14.67 24.63
N GLU A 29 -38.62 14.22 25.19
CA GLU A 29 -39.41 15.02 26.16
C GLU A 29 -39.50 14.30 27.51
N GLY A 30 -39.75 15.10 28.55
CA GLY A 30 -40.00 14.60 29.91
C GLY A 30 -38.79 13.92 30.56
N SER A 31 -39.05 12.86 31.32
CA SER A 31 -38.01 12.09 32.03
C SER A 31 -37.01 11.42 31.08
N MET A 32 -37.42 11.09 29.85
CA MET A 32 -36.53 10.50 28.85
C MET A 32 -35.46 11.47 28.37
N ALA A 33 -35.76 12.77 28.31
CA ALA A 33 -34.77 13.78 27.96
C ALA A 33 -33.62 13.85 28.99
N MET A 34 -33.92 13.81 30.28
CA MET A 34 -32.91 13.82 31.33
C MET A 34 -32.03 12.58 31.34
N VAL A 35 -32.61 11.39 31.14
CA VAL A 35 -31.84 10.13 31.07
C VAL A 35 -30.97 10.08 29.83
N ALA A 36 -31.46 10.59 28.71
CA ALA A 36 -30.78 10.50 27.42
C ALA A 36 -29.70 11.58 27.23
N GLU A 37 -29.73 12.67 27.96
CA GLU A 37 -28.84 13.83 27.73
C GLU A 37 -27.36 13.45 27.69
N GLN A 38 -26.89 12.74 28.71
CA GLN A 38 -25.49 12.31 28.80
C GLN A 38 -25.15 11.28 27.72
N ILE A 39 -26.07 10.34 27.44
CA ILE A 39 -25.88 9.29 26.43
C ILE A 39 -25.82 9.91 25.03
N VAL A 40 -26.74 10.81 24.71
CA VAL A 40 -26.80 11.51 23.41
C VAL A 40 -25.56 12.37 23.21
N LYS A 41 -25.08 13.04 24.26
CA LYS A 41 -23.83 13.84 24.20
C LYS A 41 -22.64 12.95 23.85
N GLU A 42 -22.51 11.81 24.50
CA GLU A 42 -21.42 10.86 24.27
C GLU A 42 -21.48 10.25 22.86
N ILE A 43 -22.66 9.82 22.40
CA ILE A 43 -22.84 9.29 21.04
C ILE A 43 -22.48 10.37 19.99
N LYS A 44 -22.97 11.60 20.16
CA LYS A 44 -22.63 12.71 19.26
C LYS A 44 -21.13 12.95 19.17
N SER A 45 -20.45 12.95 20.31
CA SER A 45 -18.99 13.14 20.36
C SER A 45 -18.27 12.05 19.58
N ARG A 46 -18.60 10.78 19.78
CA ARG A 46 -17.97 9.64 19.10
C ARG A 46 -18.25 9.63 17.59
N LEU A 47 -19.48 9.93 17.18
CA LEU A 47 -19.83 10.05 15.75
C LEU A 47 -19.12 11.25 15.11
N GLN A 48 -18.96 12.36 15.84
CA GLN A 48 -18.20 13.51 15.37
C GLN A 48 -16.73 13.14 15.16
N PHE A 49 -16.08 12.42 16.08
CA PHE A 49 -14.70 11.98 15.90
C PHE A 49 -14.53 11.05 14.69
N LEU A 50 -15.46 10.13 14.46
CA LEU A 50 -15.44 9.31 13.24
C LEU A 50 -15.52 10.17 11.97
N THR A 51 -16.32 11.23 12.01
CA THR A 51 -16.45 12.19 10.90
C THR A 51 -15.15 12.99 10.70
N ASP A 52 -14.53 13.44 11.79
CA ASP A 52 -13.32 14.26 11.77
C ASP A 52 -12.09 13.49 11.25
N VAL A 53 -12.05 12.17 11.45
CA VAL A 53 -11.02 11.30 10.85
C VAL A 53 -11.37 10.79 9.44
N GLY A 54 -12.39 11.38 8.79
CA GLY A 54 -12.75 11.07 7.40
C GLY A 54 -13.55 9.78 7.21
N LEU A 55 -14.20 9.24 8.25
CA LEU A 55 -14.99 8.01 8.20
C LEU A 55 -16.51 8.24 8.17
N SER A 56 -16.96 9.42 7.76
CA SER A 56 -18.37 9.81 7.74
C SER A 56 -19.28 8.94 6.85
N TYR A 57 -18.69 8.24 5.88
CA TYR A 57 -19.40 7.35 4.95
C TYR A 57 -19.60 5.93 5.46
N LEU A 58 -18.89 5.50 6.52
CA LEU A 58 -19.04 4.16 7.08
C LEU A 58 -20.40 4.01 7.78
N THR A 59 -20.84 2.74 7.89
CA THR A 59 -22.00 2.38 8.69
C THR A 59 -21.55 1.58 9.90
N LEU A 60 -22.21 1.73 11.06
CA LEU A 60 -21.87 0.97 12.27
C LEU A 60 -22.11 -0.54 12.09
N SER A 61 -23.00 -0.94 11.17
CA SER A 61 -23.27 -2.35 10.86
C SER A 61 -22.22 -3.01 9.96
N ARG A 62 -21.24 -2.25 9.45
CA ARG A 62 -20.22 -2.79 8.53
C ARG A 62 -19.29 -3.77 9.26
N SER A 63 -19.09 -4.94 8.66
CA SER A 63 -18.19 -5.95 9.21
C SER A 63 -16.73 -5.47 9.23
N ALA A 64 -16.06 -5.65 10.38
CA ALA A 64 -14.65 -5.26 10.54
C ALA A 64 -13.71 -5.93 9.53
N GLY A 65 -14.03 -7.14 9.06
CA GLY A 65 -13.24 -7.84 8.04
C GLY A 65 -13.30 -7.23 6.64
N THR A 66 -14.20 -6.26 6.41
CA THR A 66 -14.34 -5.54 5.12
C THR A 66 -13.68 -4.16 5.14
N LEU A 67 -13.13 -3.76 6.29
CA LEU A 67 -12.44 -2.48 6.44
C LEU A 67 -11.04 -2.55 5.82
N SER A 68 -10.63 -1.49 5.17
CA SER A 68 -9.24 -1.31 4.76
C SER A 68 -8.33 -1.10 5.98
N GLY A 69 -7.01 -1.28 5.79
CA GLY A 69 -6.02 -1.02 6.84
C GLY A 69 -6.13 0.40 7.40
N GLY A 70 -6.21 1.41 6.53
CA GLY A 70 -6.37 2.80 6.91
C GLY A 70 -7.70 3.10 7.62
N GLU A 71 -8.84 2.51 7.17
CA GLU A 71 -10.12 2.64 7.87
C GLU A 71 -10.05 2.08 9.30
N SER A 72 -9.46 0.89 9.46
CA SER A 72 -9.29 0.27 10.78
C SER A 72 -8.41 1.10 11.71
N GLN A 73 -7.33 1.67 11.19
CA GLN A 73 -6.41 2.54 11.94
C GLN A 73 -7.11 3.83 12.39
N ARG A 74 -7.89 4.47 11.51
CA ARG A 74 -8.66 5.67 11.83
C ARG A 74 -9.78 5.42 12.86
N ILE A 75 -10.43 4.26 12.83
CA ILE A 75 -11.40 3.88 13.88
C ILE A 75 -10.69 3.80 15.24
N ARG A 76 -9.50 3.20 15.30
CA ARG A 76 -8.70 3.16 16.55
C ARG A 76 -8.32 4.57 17.00
N LEU A 77 -7.88 5.41 16.08
CA LEU A 77 -7.56 6.81 16.35
C LEU A 77 -8.76 7.56 16.91
N ALA A 78 -9.93 7.46 16.26
CA ALA A 78 -11.17 8.08 16.73
C ALA A 78 -11.56 7.61 18.14
N THR A 79 -11.33 6.34 18.47
CA THR A 79 -11.58 5.80 19.80
C THR A 79 -10.65 6.39 20.86
N GLN A 80 -9.38 6.60 20.52
CA GLN A 80 -8.39 7.21 21.42
C GLN A 80 -8.66 8.70 21.63
N ILE A 81 -8.95 9.44 20.56
CA ILE A 81 -9.30 10.86 20.61
C ILE A 81 -10.56 11.09 21.45
N GLY A 82 -11.55 10.19 21.28
CA GLY A 82 -12.84 10.28 21.99
C GLY A 82 -12.73 10.22 23.51
N SER A 83 -11.59 9.80 24.06
CA SER A 83 -11.35 9.79 25.50
C SER A 83 -11.10 11.19 26.09
N SER A 84 -10.83 12.20 25.25
CA SER A 84 -10.49 13.60 25.65
C SER A 84 -9.45 13.67 26.78
N LEU A 85 -8.51 12.72 26.83
CA LEU A 85 -7.46 12.68 27.84
C LEU A 85 -6.49 13.84 27.61
N MET A 86 -6.04 14.44 28.70
CA MET A 86 -5.05 15.51 28.73
C MET A 86 -3.74 15.02 29.34
N GLY A 87 -2.60 15.56 28.85
CA GLY A 87 -1.28 15.18 29.33
C GLY A 87 -0.84 13.77 28.90
N VAL A 88 -1.36 13.27 27.79
CA VAL A 88 -1.07 11.93 27.24
C VAL A 88 -0.07 12.04 26.09
N LEU A 89 0.78 11.05 25.94
CA LEU A 89 1.62 10.84 24.76
C LEU A 89 0.88 9.95 23.76
N TYR A 90 0.57 10.48 22.58
CA TYR A 90 0.04 9.73 21.45
C TYR A 90 1.18 9.40 20.48
N ILE A 91 1.29 8.13 20.09
CA ILE A 91 2.24 7.67 19.06
C ILE A 91 1.40 7.12 17.91
N LEU A 92 1.55 7.73 16.73
CA LEU A 92 0.80 7.42 15.53
C LEU A 92 1.76 7.01 14.42
N ASP A 93 1.46 5.90 13.76
CA ASP A 93 2.25 5.36 12.66
C ASP A 93 1.45 5.52 11.37
N GLU A 94 1.90 6.42 10.49
CA GLU A 94 1.31 6.74 9.19
C GLU A 94 -0.23 6.93 9.21
N PRO A 95 -0.78 7.84 10.02
CA PRO A 95 -2.24 8.00 10.15
C PRO A 95 -2.92 8.54 8.87
N SER A 96 -2.17 9.13 7.94
CA SER A 96 -2.65 9.64 6.64
C SER A 96 -2.83 8.58 5.57
N ILE A 97 -2.46 7.30 5.83
CA ILE A 97 -2.53 6.21 4.84
C ILE A 97 -3.91 6.12 4.17
N GLY A 98 -3.90 6.10 2.82
CA GLY A 98 -5.11 5.92 2.00
C GLY A 98 -6.12 7.07 2.13
N LEU A 99 -5.70 8.25 2.60
CA LEU A 99 -6.51 9.45 2.64
C LEU A 99 -6.36 10.27 1.36
N HIS A 100 -7.50 10.76 0.88
CA HIS A 100 -7.51 11.87 -0.05
C HIS A 100 -7.10 13.15 0.68
N GLN A 101 -6.45 14.11 -0.01
CA GLN A 101 -5.96 15.35 0.61
C GLN A 101 -7.02 16.10 1.42
N ARG A 102 -8.27 16.17 0.92
CA ARG A 102 -9.39 16.75 1.65
C ARG A 102 -9.63 16.12 3.04
N ASP A 103 -9.47 14.81 3.13
CA ASP A 103 -9.68 14.09 4.38
C ASP A 103 -8.42 14.16 5.27
N ASN A 104 -7.24 14.31 4.67
CA ASN A 104 -5.99 14.59 5.38
C ASN A 104 -6.03 15.96 6.09
N ASP A 105 -6.57 16.99 5.44
CA ASP A 105 -6.77 18.31 6.09
C ASP A 105 -7.61 18.21 7.37
N LYS A 106 -8.66 17.38 7.37
CA LYS A 106 -9.49 17.15 8.57
C LYS A 106 -8.71 16.43 9.67
N LEU A 107 -7.95 15.40 9.28
CA LEU A 107 -7.07 14.67 10.20
C LEU A 107 -6.06 15.61 10.86
N LEU A 108 -5.39 16.45 10.07
CA LEU A 108 -4.44 17.46 10.59
C LEU A 108 -5.11 18.43 11.56
N GLY A 109 -6.33 18.90 11.25
CA GLY A 109 -7.13 19.71 12.17
C GLY A 109 -7.37 19.02 13.51
N THR A 110 -7.68 17.72 13.47
CA THR A 110 -7.92 16.91 14.67
C THR A 110 -6.63 16.69 15.48
N LEU A 111 -5.50 16.42 14.82
CA LEU A 111 -4.20 16.23 15.50
C LEU A 111 -3.74 17.54 16.17
N LYS A 112 -3.91 18.69 15.50
CA LYS A 112 -3.62 20.00 16.09
C LYS A 112 -4.51 20.28 17.31
N HIS A 113 -5.79 19.94 17.23
CA HIS A 113 -6.70 20.08 18.37
C HIS A 113 -6.25 19.24 19.57
N LEU A 114 -5.84 17.98 19.35
CA LEU A 114 -5.29 17.13 20.42
C LEU A 114 -4.06 17.73 21.07
N ARG A 115 -3.13 18.28 20.28
CA ARG A 115 -1.96 19.00 20.78
C ARG A 115 -2.36 20.19 21.65
N ASP A 116 -3.30 20.99 21.17
CA ASP A 116 -3.75 22.21 21.84
C ASP A 116 -4.48 21.93 23.18
N LEU A 117 -4.97 20.69 23.37
CA LEU A 117 -5.46 20.19 24.67
C LEU A 117 -4.34 19.87 25.67
N GLY A 118 -3.06 20.09 25.32
CA GLY A 118 -1.91 19.86 26.19
C GLY A 118 -1.35 18.44 26.09
N ASN A 119 -1.61 17.72 25.00
CA ASN A 119 -1.03 16.41 24.73
C ASN A 119 0.26 16.53 23.90
N THR A 120 1.08 15.48 23.95
CA THR A 120 2.24 15.31 23.07
C THR A 120 1.90 14.29 22.00
N LEU A 121 2.18 14.63 20.74
CA LEU A 121 1.96 13.71 19.61
C LEU A 121 3.31 13.41 18.94
N ILE A 122 3.61 12.12 18.77
CA ILE A 122 4.70 11.63 17.92
C ILE A 122 4.04 10.96 16.71
N VAL A 123 4.33 11.46 15.53
CA VAL A 123 3.74 10.96 14.28
C VAL A 123 4.87 10.51 13.36
N VAL A 124 4.84 9.25 12.94
CA VAL A 124 5.70 8.74 11.86
C VAL A 124 4.96 9.00 10.57
N GLU A 125 5.52 9.79 9.67
CA GLU A 125 4.83 10.20 8.44
C GLU A 125 5.77 10.44 7.26
N HIS A 126 5.18 10.30 6.07
CA HIS A 126 5.81 10.61 4.80
C HIS A 126 5.06 11.69 4.01
N ASP A 127 3.88 12.07 4.49
CA ASP A 127 3.04 13.11 3.89
C ASP A 127 3.62 14.51 4.09
N GLU A 128 3.72 15.27 3.01
CA GLU A 128 4.32 16.61 3.03
C GLU A 128 3.52 17.60 3.89
N ASP A 129 2.18 17.58 3.81
CA ASP A 129 1.33 18.51 4.54
C ASP A 129 1.40 18.25 6.04
N THR A 130 1.50 16.98 6.44
CA THR A 130 1.70 16.58 7.84
C THR A 130 3.05 17.04 8.36
N MET A 131 4.13 16.86 7.58
CA MET A 131 5.46 17.34 7.96
C MET A 131 5.49 18.87 8.09
N ARG A 132 4.86 19.60 7.18
CA ARG A 132 4.77 21.07 7.23
C ARG A 132 3.93 21.58 8.41
N ALA A 133 3.00 20.77 8.91
CA ALA A 133 2.15 21.11 10.04
C ALA A 133 2.79 20.79 11.40
N ALA A 134 3.90 20.07 11.43
CA ALA A 134 4.60 19.68 12.66
C ALA A 134 5.33 20.86 13.32
N ASP A 135 5.34 20.89 14.65
CA ASP A 135 6.12 21.87 15.42
C ASP A 135 7.60 21.54 15.44
N PHE A 136 7.93 20.25 15.37
CA PHE A 136 9.30 19.73 15.40
C PHE A 136 9.40 18.47 14.52
N ILE A 137 10.46 18.37 13.74
CA ILE A 137 10.70 17.25 12.82
C ILE A 137 12.03 16.59 13.19
N VAL A 138 12.04 15.26 13.20
CA VAL A 138 13.24 14.44 13.31
C VAL A 138 13.37 13.64 12.01
N ASP A 139 14.37 13.97 11.20
CA ASP A 139 14.66 13.28 9.94
C ASP A 139 15.66 12.15 10.18
N VAL A 140 15.20 10.91 9.97
CA VAL A 140 15.99 9.69 10.16
C VAL A 140 16.40 9.14 8.79
N GLY A 141 17.70 8.97 8.60
CA GLY A 141 18.24 8.53 7.29
C GLY A 141 19.74 8.22 7.39
N PRO A 142 20.52 8.58 6.32
CA PRO A 142 20.11 9.18 5.04
C PRO A 142 19.45 8.18 4.07
N GLY A 143 19.66 6.87 4.26
CA GLY A 143 19.08 5.80 3.46
C GLY A 143 18.26 4.82 4.29
N ALA A 144 17.98 3.65 3.73
CA ALA A 144 17.27 2.57 4.39
C ALA A 144 18.23 1.43 4.79
N GLY A 145 17.81 0.57 5.74
CA GLY A 145 18.59 -0.58 6.18
C GLY A 145 19.94 -0.20 6.81
N SER A 146 21.03 -0.82 6.35
CA SER A 146 22.41 -0.57 6.82
C SER A 146 22.92 0.85 6.53
N HIS A 147 22.29 1.57 5.59
CA HIS A 147 22.63 2.94 5.21
C HIS A 147 21.76 3.99 5.92
N GLY A 148 20.93 3.55 6.84
CA GLY A 148 20.00 4.40 7.60
C GLY A 148 20.28 4.37 9.12
N GLY A 149 19.29 4.82 9.89
CA GLY A 149 19.34 4.77 11.35
C GLY A 149 20.11 5.92 12.01
N GLU A 150 20.52 6.93 11.23
CA GLU A 150 21.13 8.16 11.76
C GLU A 150 20.10 9.29 11.84
N ILE A 151 20.17 10.14 12.85
CA ILE A 151 19.46 11.42 12.84
C ILE A 151 20.21 12.37 11.91
N VAL A 152 19.65 12.62 10.73
CA VAL A 152 20.26 13.48 9.69
C VAL A 152 20.07 14.95 10.03
N ALA A 153 18.86 15.29 10.49
CA ALA A 153 18.48 16.63 10.91
C ALA A 153 17.37 16.55 11.98
N ALA A 154 17.32 17.53 12.86
CA ALA A 154 16.25 17.67 13.84
C ALA A 154 16.03 19.16 14.12
N GLY A 155 14.76 19.58 14.19
CA GLY A 155 14.39 20.97 14.41
C GLY A 155 13.06 21.36 13.80
N THR A 156 12.90 22.63 13.50
CA THR A 156 11.74 23.16 12.77
C THR A 156 11.81 22.77 11.29
N LEU A 157 10.71 22.99 10.55
CA LEU A 157 10.68 22.79 9.10
C LEU A 157 11.86 23.50 8.39
N ASP A 158 12.17 24.73 8.82
CA ASP A 158 13.26 25.51 8.24
C ASP A 158 14.64 24.88 8.48
N ASP A 159 14.85 24.24 9.62
CA ASP A 159 16.10 23.54 9.95
C ASP A 159 16.29 22.32 9.05
N ILE A 160 15.20 21.58 8.80
CA ILE A 160 15.23 20.42 7.89
C ILE A 160 15.51 20.84 6.44
N ILE A 161 14.82 21.88 5.96
CA ILE A 161 15.01 22.42 4.59
C ILE A 161 16.44 22.92 4.37
N LYS A 162 17.07 23.54 5.36
CA LYS A 162 18.44 24.06 5.28
C LYS A 162 19.51 22.97 5.37
N CYS A 163 19.17 21.75 5.78
CA CYS A 163 20.14 20.66 5.92
C CYS A 163 20.44 20.00 4.55
N PRO A 164 21.64 20.14 3.97
CA PRO A 164 21.94 19.57 2.65
C PRO A 164 21.93 18.05 2.62
N ARG A 165 22.16 17.38 3.78
CA ARG A 165 22.16 15.93 3.90
C ARG A 165 20.75 15.36 3.97
N SER A 166 19.75 16.17 4.32
CA SER A 166 18.35 15.75 4.44
C SER A 166 17.73 15.57 3.06
N VAL A 167 17.44 14.32 2.70
CA VAL A 167 16.69 14.01 1.48
C VAL A 167 15.26 14.53 1.59
N THR A 168 14.64 14.39 2.75
CA THR A 168 13.33 14.97 3.09
C THR A 168 13.34 16.48 2.86
N GLY A 169 14.34 17.18 3.39
CA GLY A 169 14.50 18.63 3.22
C GLY A 169 14.67 19.05 1.75
N GLN A 170 15.35 18.24 0.93
CA GLN A 170 15.50 18.51 -0.51
C GLN A 170 14.16 18.44 -1.26
N TYR A 171 13.24 17.53 -0.88
CA TYR A 171 11.89 17.47 -1.45
C TYR A 171 11.01 18.60 -0.91
N LEU A 172 11.00 18.83 0.40
CA LEU A 172 10.20 19.90 1.04
C LEU A 172 10.58 21.31 0.54
N SER A 173 11.84 21.52 0.15
CA SER A 173 12.32 22.79 -0.44
C SER A 173 12.08 22.89 -1.94
N GLY A 174 11.68 21.80 -2.61
CA GLY A 174 11.53 21.74 -4.06
C GLY A 174 12.86 21.67 -4.86
N VAL A 175 14.02 21.54 -4.18
CA VAL A 175 15.32 21.28 -4.83
C VAL A 175 15.28 19.96 -5.60
N LYS A 176 14.69 18.93 -4.98
CA LYS A 176 14.28 17.70 -5.66
C LYS A 176 12.77 17.71 -5.81
N LYS A 177 12.28 17.38 -6.99
CA LYS A 177 10.85 17.25 -7.27
C LYS A 177 10.61 16.19 -8.33
N ILE A 178 9.47 15.55 -8.26
CA ILE A 178 8.97 14.67 -9.30
C ILE A 178 8.47 15.56 -10.44
N PRO A 179 9.01 15.45 -11.66
CA PRO A 179 8.64 16.35 -12.75
C PRO A 179 7.24 16.03 -13.27
N VAL A 180 6.52 17.07 -13.71
CA VAL A 180 5.31 16.92 -14.50
C VAL A 180 5.72 16.56 -15.93
N PRO A 181 5.17 15.51 -16.57
CA PRO A 181 5.44 15.20 -17.96
C PRO A 181 5.03 16.36 -18.89
N THR A 182 5.91 16.71 -19.82
CA THR A 182 5.63 17.79 -20.79
C THR A 182 4.58 17.42 -21.84
N THR A 183 4.39 16.11 -22.05
CA THR A 183 3.42 15.58 -23.00
C THR A 183 2.73 14.36 -22.39
N ARG A 184 1.43 14.23 -22.59
CA ARG A 184 0.64 13.06 -22.19
C ARG A 184 0.55 12.07 -23.35
N ARG A 185 0.67 10.77 -23.04
CA ARG A 185 0.52 9.72 -24.06
C ARG A 185 -0.95 9.60 -24.46
N ALA A 186 -1.23 9.58 -25.76
CA ALA A 186 -2.57 9.36 -26.28
C ALA A 186 -2.99 7.88 -26.23
N GLY A 187 -2.07 6.98 -25.84
CA GLY A 187 -2.29 5.54 -25.87
C GLY A 187 -2.19 4.95 -27.28
N ASN A 188 -2.62 3.70 -27.42
CA ASN A 188 -2.54 2.94 -28.67
C ASN A 188 -3.82 3.02 -29.53
N GLY A 189 -4.74 3.95 -29.22
CA GLY A 189 -6.04 4.12 -29.89
C GLY A 189 -7.11 3.10 -29.51
N LYS A 190 -6.83 2.20 -28.55
CA LYS A 190 -7.76 1.21 -28.03
C LYS A 190 -8.13 1.55 -26.60
N SER A 191 -9.29 1.09 -26.14
CA SER A 191 -9.76 1.31 -24.77
C SER A 191 -10.50 0.09 -24.22
N LEU A 192 -10.43 -0.10 -22.91
CA LEU A 192 -11.41 -0.90 -22.18
C LEU A 192 -12.59 -0.03 -21.83
N ARG A 193 -13.81 -0.53 -22.01
CA ARG A 193 -15.04 0.15 -21.60
C ARG A 193 -15.82 -0.69 -20.61
N ILE A 194 -15.95 -0.20 -19.39
CA ILE A 194 -16.85 -0.74 -18.36
C ILE A 194 -18.20 -0.06 -18.57
N ARG A 195 -19.28 -0.84 -18.70
CA ARG A 195 -20.63 -0.36 -18.88
C ARG A 195 -21.50 -0.71 -17.67
N GLY A 196 -22.24 0.27 -17.18
CA GLY A 196 -23.25 0.07 -16.14
C GLY A 196 -22.69 -0.48 -14.83
N ALA A 197 -21.55 0.01 -14.36
CA ALA A 197 -20.95 -0.39 -13.10
C ALA A 197 -21.87 -0.02 -11.93
N ARG A 198 -22.32 -1.04 -11.12
CA ARG A 198 -23.27 -0.86 -10.02
C ARG A 198 -23.00 -1.72 -8.80
N GLU A 199 -21.75 -2.14 -8.63
CA GLU A 199 -21.33 -2.87 -7.42
C GLU A 199 -21.19 -1.90 -6.24
N ASN A 200 -21.63 -2.32 -5.05
CA ASN A 200 -21.65 -1.52 -3.83
C ASN A 200 -22.36 -0.16 -4.03
N ASN A 201 -21.62 0.95 -3.86
CA ASN A 201 -22.16 2.30 -3.98
C ASN A 201 -22.12 2.89 -5.40
N LEU A 202 -21.64 2.16 -6.42
CA LEU A 202 -21.57 2.65 -7.79
C LEU A 202 -22.97 2.84 -8.41
N LYS A 203 -23.18 3.99 -9.06
CA LYS A 203 -24.48 4.46 -9.57
C LYS A 203 -24.58 4.30 -11.10
N ASN A 204 -24.46 3.06 -11.58
CA ASN A 204 -24.57 2.74 -13.01
C ASN A 204 -23.58 3.53 -13.87
N VAL A 205 -22.30 3.45 -13.52
CA VAL A 205 -21.25 4.29 -14.11
C VAL A 205 -20.65 3.62 -15.34
N ASP A 206 -20.46 4.41 -16.40
CA ASP A 206 -19.72 4.03 -17.60
C ASP A 206 -18.32 4.65 -17.54
N VAL A 207 -17.27 3.83 -17.75
CA VAL A 207 -15.88 4.27 -17.68
C VAL A 207 -15.09 3.75 -18.86
N SER A 208 -14.29 4.61 -19.48
CA SER A 208 -13.36 4.27 -20.55
C SER A 208 -11.91 4.40 -20.05
N ILE A 209 -11.12 3.36 -20.25
CA ILE A 209 -9.72 3.26 -19.85
C ILE A 209 -8.86 3.16 -21.11
N PRO A 210 -8.11 4.19 -21.51
CA PRO A 210 -7.24 4.14 -22.67
C PRO A 210 -6.09 3.14 -22.45
N LEU A 211 -5.81 2.29 -23.45
CA LEU A 211 -4.75 1.28 -23.38
C LEU A 211 -3.39 1.83 -23.85
N GLY A 212 -2.33 1.31 -23.27
CA GLY A 212 -0.95 1.78 -23.52
C GLY A 212 -0.65 3.11 -22.83
N THR A 213 -1.32 3.39 -21.70
CA THR A 213 -1.18 4.63 -20.93
C THR A 213 -0.99 4.34 -19.44
N PHE A 214 -0.55 5.36 -18.70
CA PHE A 214 -0.57 5.40 -17.25
C PHE A 214 -1.86 6.05 -16.78
N VAL A 215 -2.76 5.26 -16.20
CA VAL A 215 -4.09 5.70 -15.73
C VAL A 215 -4.13 5.72 -14.22
N CYS A 216 -4.58 6.82 -13.62
CA CYS A 216 -4.88 6.88 -12.19
C CYS A 216 -6.39 6.95 -11.96
N VAL A 217 -6.88 6.11 -11.04
CA VAL A 217 -8.25 6.18 -10.51
C VAL A 217 -8.19 6.90 -9.18
N THR A 218 -8.83 8.06 -9.12
CA THR A 218 -8.77 9.02 -8.01
C THR A 218 -10.14 9.24 -7.38
N GLY A 219 -10.19 10.05 -6.34
CA GLY A 219 -11.41 10.43 -5.63
C GLY A 219 -11.32 10.21 -4.12
N VAL A 220 -12.25 10.80 -3.39
CA VAL A 220 -12.30 10.75 -1.93
C VAL A 220 -12.42 9.33 -1.40
N SER A 221 -12.11 9.14 -0.11
CA SER A 221 -12.27 7.83 0.55
C SER A 221 -13.72 7.36 0.49
N GLY A 222 -13.92 6.07 0.11
CA GLY A 222 -15.27 5.51 -0.04
C GLY A 222 -16.03 5.92 -1.30
N SER A 223 -15.42 6.61 -2.27
CA SER A 223 -16.09 7.04 -3.53
C SER A 223 -16.41 5.91 -4.50
N GLY A 224 -15.92 4.68 -4.28
CA GLY A 224 -16.20 3.52 -5.12
C GLY A 224 -15.02 3.05 -5.98
N LYS A 225 -13.80 3.61 -5.81
CA LYS A 225 -12.58 3.24 -6.58
C LYS A 225 -12.31 1.73 -6.55
N SER A 226 -12.21 1.13 -5.37
CA SER A 226 -11.95 -0.31 -5.24
C SER A 226 -13.11 -1.17 -5.75
N SER A 227 -14.36 -0.68 -5.66
CA SER A 227 -15.52 -1.36 -6.28
C SER A 227 -15.42 -1.40 -7.80
N LEU A 228 -15.00 -0.30 -8.42
CA LEU A 228 -14.82 -0.21 -9.87
C LEU A 228 -13.62 -1.05 -10.33
N VAL A 229 -12.47 -0.86 -9.69
CA VAL A 229 -11.21 -1.45 -10.15
C VAL A 229 -11.05 -2.88 -9.66
N ASN A 230 -11.15 -3.15 -8.34
CA ASN A 230 -10.84 -4.46 -7.79
C ASN A 230 -12.02 -5.43 -7.96
N GLU A 231 -13.26 -5.01 -7.64
CA GLU A 231 -14.41 -5.90 -7.68
C GLU A 231 -14.93 -6.14 -9.11
N ILE A 232 -15.03 -5.11 -9.94
CA ILE A 232 -15.56 -5.25 -11.30
C ILE A 232 -14.44 -5.55 -12.30
N LEU A 233 -13.52 -4.60 -12.52
CA LEU A 233 -12.53 -4.68 -13.61
C LEU A 233 -11.57 -5.86 -13.39
N ASN A 234 -10.85 -5.87 -12.28
CA ASN A 234 -9.81 -6.85 -11.99
C ASN A 234 -10.38 -8.27 -11.96
N LYS A 235 -11.47 -8.51 -11.22
CA LYS A 235 -12.09 -9.84 -11.15
C LYS A 235 -12.61 -10.32 -12.51
N THR A 236 -13.15 -9.43 -13.35
CA THR A 236 -13.59 -9.78 -14.71
C THR A 236 -12.42 -10.15 -15.59
N LEU A 237 -11.34 -9.35 -15.57
CA LEU A 237 -10.14 -9.63 -16.35
C LEU A 237 -9.44 -10.91 -15.88
N LEU A 238 -9.35 -11.15 -14.58
CA LEU A 238 -8.80 -12.38 -14.01
C LEU A 238 -9.61 -13.62 -14.46
N ALA A 239 -10.94 -13.53 -14.44
CA ALA A 239 -11.79 -14.62 -14.89
C ALA A 239 -11.64 -14.89 -16.39
N THR A 240 -11.56 -13.85 -17.22
CA THR A 240 -11.55 -13.96 -18.68
C THR A 240 -10.17 -14.28 -19.24
N LEU A 241 -9.13 -13.56 -18.81
CA LEU A 241 -7.77 -13.68 -19.37
C LEU A 241 -6.92 -14.71 -18.62
N ASN A 242 -7.05 -14.79 -17.30
CA ASN A 242 -6.23 -15.69 -16.48
C ASN A 242 -6.99 -16.96 -16.07
N HIS A 243 -8.25 -17.14 -16.50
CA HIS A 243 -9.13 -18.28 -16.17
C HIS A 243 -9.27 -18.52 -14.67
N ALA A 244 -9.19 -17.46 -13.86
CA ALA A 244 -9.34 -17.52 -12.41
C ALA A 244 -10.80 -17.73 -12.01
N ARG A 245 -11.02 -18.50 -10.95
CA ARG A 245 -12.36 -18.71 -10.37
C ARG A 245 -12.73 -17.54 -9.46
N THR A 246 -12.97 -16.36 -10.03
CA THR A 246 -13.42 -15.16 -9.32
C THR A 246 -14.87 -14.87 -9.67
N ARG A 247 -15.58 -14.19 -8.76
CA ARG A 247 -16.94 -13.70 -9.01
C ARG A 247 -16.86 -12.18 -9.23
N PRO A 248 -16.99 -11.70 -10.46
CA PRO A 248 -17.00 -10.28 -10.76
C PRO A 248 -18.17 -9.55 -10.09
N GLY A 249 -17.96 -8.26 -9.80
CA GLY A 249 -19.00 -7.36 -9.35
C GLY A 249 -20.01 -7.02 -10.46
N LEU A 250 -21.10 -6.37 -10.06
CA LEU A 250 -22.24 -6.09 -10.95
C LEU A 250 -21.92 -4.99 -11.97
N CYS A 251 -22.00 -5.33 -13.26
CA CYS A 251 -21.94 -4.40 -14.39
C CYS A 251 -22.68 -5.00 -15.58
N ASP A 252 -22.93 -4.21 -16.62
CA ASP A 252 -23.56 -4.71 -17.85
C ASP A 252 -22.57 -5.42 -18.77
N GLY A 253 -21.29 -5.11 -18.65
CA GLY A 253 -20.21 -5.76 -19.39
C GLY A 253 -18.96 -4.90 -19.50
N ILE A 254 -17.86 -5.53 -19.99
CA ILE A 254 -16.59 -4.85 -20.28
C ILE A 254 -16.23 -5.17 -21.73
N ASP A 255 -16.13 -4.13 -22.56
CA ASP A 255 -15.69 -4.23 -23.96
C ASP A 255 -14.18 -3.96 -24.07
N GLY A 256 -13.52 -4.50 -25.10
CA GLY A 256 -12.10 -4.25 -25.39
C GLY A 256 -11.12 -5.20 -24.69
N MET A 257 -11.60 -6.23 -23.99
CA MET A 257 -10.74 -7.23 -23.33
C MET A 257 -9.88 -8.01 -24.31
N GLU A 258 -10.32 -8.14 -25.56
CA GLU A 258 -9.60 -8.80 -26.66
C GLU A 258 -8.27 -8.12 -27.03
N TYR A 259 -8.07 -6.87 -26.61
CA TYR A 259 -6.82 -6.16 -26.84
C TYR A 259 -5.73 -6.48 -25.81
N LEU A 260 -6.08 -7.20 -24.76
CA LEU A 260 -5.18 -7.60 -23.68
C LEU A 260 -4.91 -9.11 -23.73
N ASP A 261 -3.70 -9.49 -23.34
CA ASP A 261 -3.31 -10.90 -23.20
C ASP A 261 -3.26 -11.34 -21.74
N LYS A 262 -3.09 -10.43 -20.80
CA LYS A 262 -2.90 -10.75 -19.39
C LYS A 262 -3.27 -9.58 -18.48
N VAL A 263 -3.78 -9.89 -17.29
CA VAL A 263 -3.90 -8.94 -16.17
C VAL A 263 -2.94 -9.39 -15.05
N ILE A 264 -2.28 -8.40 -14.43
CA ILE A 264 -1.41 -8.58 -13.28
C ILE A 264 -1.90 -7.67 -12.18
N ASP A 265 -2.37 -8.30 -11.12
CA ASP A 265 -2.82 -7.65 -9.90
C ASP A 265 -1.65 -7.55 -8.90
N ILE A 266 -1.33 -6.33 -8.49
CA ILE A 266 -0.25 -6.01 -7.56
C ILE A 266 -0.86 -5.32 -6.33
N ASP A 267 -1.37 -6.12 -5.43
CA ASP A 267 -1.96 -5.69 -4.16
C ASP A 267 -0.96 -5.75 -3.00
N GLN A 268 -1.35 -5.23 -1.85
CA GLN A 268 -0.55 -5.21 -0.61
C GLN A 268 -0.57 -6.54 0.16
N SER A 269 -1.20 -7.58 -0.37
CA SER A 269 -1.23 -8.89 0.29
C SER A 269 0.19 -9.49 0.38
N PRO A 270 0.49 -10.22 1.47
CA PRO A 270 1.81 -10.84 1.65
C PRO A 270 2.19 -11.74 0.47
N ILE A 271 3.48 -11.76 0.08
CA ILE A 271 4.03 -12.66 -0.96
C ILE A 271 4.03 -14.13 -0.55
N GLY A 272 3.57 -14.44 0.65
CA GLY A 272 3.37 -15.78 1.19
C GLY A 272 2.98 -15.73 2.65
N ARG A 273 2.42 -16.85 3.14
CA ARG A 273 1.87 -16.95 4.51
C ARG A 273 2.80 -17.66 5.49
N THR A 274 3.97 -18.07 5.05
CA THR A 274 4.91 -18.85 5.86
C THR A 274 6.28 -18.20 5.91
N PRO A 275 7.10 -18.44 6.95
CA PRO A 275 8.47 -17.94 7.04
C PRO A 275 9.39 -18.39 5.90
N ARG A 276 9.01 -19.43 5.12
CA ARG A 276 9.77 -19.92 3.97
C ARG A 276 9.62 -19.04 2.73
N SER A 277 8.51 -18.32 2.62
CA SER A 277 8.33 -17.35 1.53
C SER A 277 9.23 -16.14 1.80
N ASN A 278 9.98 -15.73 0.79
CA ASN A 278 10.90 -14.60 0.87
C ASN A 278 11.10 -13.97 -0.52
N PRO A 279 11.73 -12.78 -0.63
CA PRO A 279 11.95 -12.11 -1.91
C PRO A 279 12.65 -13.00 -2.94
N ALA A 280 13.68 -13.74 -2.55
CA ALA A 280 14.42 -14.61 -3.48
C ALA A 280 13.56 -15.75 -4.03
N THR A 281 12.68 -16.36 -3.21
CA THR A 281 11.79 -17.43 -3.69
C THR A 281 10.69 -16.90 -4.59
N TYR A 282 10.11 -15.76 -4.24
CA TYR A 282 9.00 -15.16 -5.00
C TYR A 282 9.42 -14.68 -6.38
N THR A 283 10.58 -14.01 -6.49
CA THR A 283 11.15 -13.55 -7.77
C THR A 283 11.73 -14.70 -8.62
N GLY A 284 11.80 -15.91 -8.07
CA GLY A 284 12.47 -17.05 -8.70
C GLY A 284 14.00 -16.91 -8.76
N LEU A 285 14.57 -15.93 -8.08
CA LEU A 285 16.02 -15.73 -7.93
C LEU A 285 16.66 -16.92 -7.22
N PHE A 286 15.99 -17.47 -6.22
CA PHE A 286 16.48 -18.58 -5.42
C PHE A 286 16.68 -19.86 -6.22
N ASN A 287 15.90 -20.10 -7.31
CA ASN A 287 16.12 -21.24 -8.18
C ASN A 287 17.49 -21.17 -8.86
N ASP A 288 17.83 -19.99 -9.41
CA ASP A 288 19.11 -19.78 -10.07
C ASP A 288 20.29 -19.88 -9.09
N ILE A 289 20.12 -19.42 -7.84
CA ILE A 289 21.11 -19.55 -6.77
C ILE A 289 21.34 -21.02 -6.41
N ARG A 290 20.28 -21.83 -6.28
CA ARG A 290 20.41 -23.27 -6.00
C ARG A 290 21.14 -24.01 -7.12
N ASP A 291 20.83 -23.70 -8.37
CA ASP A 291 21.51 -24.27 -9.53
C ASP A 291 23.00 -23.91 -9.54
N LEU A 292 23.32 -22.66 -9.19
CA LEU A 292 24.71 -22.21 -9.04
C LEU A 292 25.46 -23.02 -7.97
N PHE A 293 24.88 -23.15 -6.77
CA PHE A 293 25.52 -23.92 -5.68
C PHE A 293 25.71 -25.39 -6.05
N ALA A 294 24.75 -26.02 -6.72
CA ALA A 294 24.85 -27.37 -7.22
C ALA A 294 25.94 -27.54 -8.32
N SER A 295 26.28 -26.47 -9.00
CA SER A 295 27.33 -26.46 -10.03
C SER A 295 28.75 -26.34 -9.46
N THR A 296 28.91 -26.02 -8.18
CA THR A 296 30.23 -25.89 -7.54
C THR A 296 30.97 -27.22 -7.46
N ASN A 297 32.30 -27.19 -7.46
CA ASN A 297 33.11 -28.40 -7.37
C ASN A 297 32.85 -29.20 -6.08
N GLU A 298 32.67 -28.52 -4.95
CA GLU A 298 32.36 -29.15 -3.67
C GLU A 298 31.02 -29.88 -3.69
N ALA A 299 29.97 -29.28 -4.28
CA ALA A 299 28.68 -29.93 -4.45
C ALA A 299 28.72 -31.12 -5.35
N LYS A 300 29.45 -31.04 -6.49
CA LYS A 300 29.64 -32.16 -7.43
C LYS A 300 30.36 -33.34 -6.80
N ILE A 301 31.46 -33.10 -6.05
CA ILE A 301 32.22 -34.15 -5.35
C ILE A 301 31.32 -34.91 -4.37
N ARG A 302 30.39 -34.18 -3.69
CA ARG A 302 29.47 -34.74 -2.71
C ARG A 302 28.19 -35.30 -3.32
N GLY A 303 28.00 -35.18 -4.64
CA GLY A 303 26.79 -35.62 -5.35
C GLY A 303 25.54 -34.75 -4.99
N TYR A 304 25.73 -33.48 -4.64
CA TYR A 304 24.66 -32.59 -4.24
C TYR A 304 24.01 -31.93 -5.45
N GLY A 305 22.75 -32.25 -5.73
CA GLY A 305 21.94 -31.57 -6.71
C GLY A 305 21.23 -30.33 -6.15
N PRO A 306 20.50 -29.56 -6.99
CA PRO A 306 19.80 -28.34 -6.58
C PRO A 306 18.78 -28.53 -5.43
N GLY A 307 18.22 -29.73 -5.28
CA GLY A 307 17.33 -30.12 -4.19
C GLY A 307 17.99 -30.03 -2.80
N ARG A 308 19.30 -30.31 -2.72
CA ARG A 308 20.08 -30.23 -1.47
C ARG A 308 20.08 -28.80 -0.91
N PHE A 309 20.08 -27.81 -1.79
CA PHE A 309 20.10 -26.38 -1.46
C PHE A 309 18.69 -25.78 -1.31
N SER A 310 17.64 -26.61 -1.22
CA SER A 310 16.28 -26.18 -0.94
C SER A 310 15.94 -26.39 0.53
N PHE A 311 15.52 -25.32 1.21
CA PHE A 311 15.01 -25.44 2.58
C PHE A 311 13.59 -26.02 2.66
N ASN A 312 12.92 -26.23 1.51
CA ASN A 312 11.59 -26.85 1.44
C ASN A 312 11.65 -28.38 1.33
N VAL A 313 12.78 -28.95 0.94
CA VAL A 313 12.95 -30.39 0.67
C VAL A 313 13.84 -31.03 1.73
N LYS A 314 13.52 -32.26 2.14
CA LYS A 314 14.36 -33.05 3.05
C LYS A 314 15.75 -33.31 2.43
N GLY A 315 16.74 -33.46 3.30
CA GLY A 315 18.12 -33.82 2.94
C GLY A 315 19.11 -32.68 3.15
N GLY A 316 18.79 -31.44 2.79
CA GLY A 316 19.69 -30.29 3.00
C GLY A 316 19.23 -29.30 4.06
N ARG A 317 17.94 -29.29 4.38
CA ARG A 317 17.36 -28.39 5.38
C ARG A 317 17.63 -28.84 6.82
N CYS A 318 17.53 -27.93 7.74
CA CYS A 318 17.45 -28.25 9.16
C CYS A 318 16.12 -28.97 9.46
N GLU A 319 16.18 -30.21 9.96
CA GLU A 319 14.95 -30.97 10.23
C GLU A 319 14.27 -30.53 11.55
N ALA A 320 14.97 -29.86 12.49
CA ALA A 320 14.37 -29.35 13.72
C ALA A 320 13.33 -28.26 13.44
N CYS A 321 13.64 -27.30 12.55
CA CYS A 321 12.69 -26.26 12.12
C CYS A 321 12.06 -26.53 10.75
N CYS A 322 12.31 -27.70 10.16
CA CYS A 322 11.86 -28.05 8.83
C CYS A 322 12.20 -27.02 7.74
N GLY A 323 13.29 -26.26 7.90
CA GLY A 323 13.73 -25.22 6.96
C GLY A 323 13.14 -23.84 7.19
N ASP A 324 12.32 -23.62 8.23
CA ASP A 324 11.74 -22.29 8.54
C ASP A 324 12.82 -21.34 9.09
N GLY A 325 13.87 -21.86 9.74
CA GLY A 325 14.86 -21.09 10.48
C GLY A 325 14.35 -20.59 11.84
N LEU A 326 13.05 -20.60 12.02
CA LEU A 326 12.31 -20.16 13.20
C LEU A 326 11.48 -21.31 13.75
N VAL A 327 11.20 -21.28 15.04
CA VAL A 327 10.23 -22.15 15.71
C VAL A 327 9.06 -21.28 16.17
N LYS A 328 7.85 -21.67 15.80
CA LYS A 328 6.62 -21.03 16.21
C LYS A 328 6.23 -21.54 17.60
N ILE A 329 6.09 -20.64 18.56
CA ILE A 329 5.54 -20.91 19.87
C ILE A 329 4.10 -20.42 19.87
N GLU A 330 3.14 -21.35 19.89
CA GLU A 330 1.72 -21.02 19.91
C GLU A 330 1.31 -20.58 21.33
N MET A 331 0.80 -19.37 21.42
CA MET A 331 0.32 -18.79 22.68
C MET A 331 -1.20 -18.62 22.58
N HIS A 332 -1.97 -19.55 23.19
CA HIS A 332 -3.42 -19.67 23.03
C HIS A 332 -4.24 -18.37 23.23
N PHE A 333 -3.75 -17.43 24.03
CA PHE A 333 -4.43 -16.15 24.33
C PHE A 333 -3.68 -14.90 23.85
N LEU A 334 -2.48 -15.07 23.29
CA LEU A 334 -1.63 -14.00 22.78
C LEU A 334 -1.22 -14.31 21.34
N ALA A 335 -0.66 -13.32 20.66
CA ALA A 335 -0.09 -13.54 19.34
C ALA A 335 1.05 -14.57 19.40
N ASP A 336 1.13 -15.44 18.38
CA ASP A 336 2.19 -16.43 18.27
C ASP A 336 3.57 -15.76 18.22
N VAL A 337 4.53 -16.35 18.94
CA VAL A 337 5.91 -15.86 18.99
C VAL A 337 6.80 -16.74 18.12
N TYR A 338 7.63 -16.11 17.31
CA TYR A 338 8.62 -16.79 16.48
C TYR A 338 10.02 -16.56 17.06
N VAL A 339 10.72 -17.65 17.40
CA VAL A 339 12.09 -17.61 17.93
C VAL A 339 13.06 -18.30 16.97
N PRO A 340 14.32 -17.87 16.86
CA PRO A 340 15.32 -18.57 16.07
C PRO A 340 15.46 -20.04 16.49
N CYS A 341 15.58 -20.94 15.51
CA CYS A 341 15.78 -22.37 15.77
C CYS A 341 17.11 -22.60 16.49
N GLU A 342 17.10 -23.25 17.64
CA GLU A 342 18.30 -23.54 18.46
C GLU A 342 19.33 -24.42 17.74
N VAL A 343 18.91 -25.24 16.77
CA VAL A 343 19.81 -26.17 16.06
C VAL A 343 20.54 -25.47 14.92
N CYS A 344 19.83 -24.68 14.10
CA CYS A 344 20.42 -24.01 12.94
C CYS A 344 20.66 -22.51 13.12
N HIS A 345 20.25 -21.93 14.25
CA HIS A 345 20.41 -20.50 14.58
C HIS A 345 19.91 -19.58 13.46
N GLY A 346 18.79 -19.94 12.81
CA GLY A 346 18.22 -19.18 11.71
C GLY A 346 18.73 -19.55 10.31
N ALA A 347 19.80 -20.33 10.19
CA ALA A 347 20.44 -20.68 8.91
C ALA A 347 19.60 -21.55 7.98
N ARG A 348 18.50 -22.18 8.45
CA ARG A 348 17.56 -23.02 7.68
C ARG A 348 18.11 -24.36 7.17
N TYR A 349 19.42 -24.58 7.14
CA TYR A 349 20.09 -25.74 6.57
C TYR A 349 20.81 -26.57 7.62
N ASN A 350 21.12 -27.81 7.28
CA ASN A 350 22.01 -28.65 8.09
C ASN A 350 23.47 -28.28 7.82
N ARG A 351 24.37 -28.76 8.71
CA ARG A 351 25.78 -28.41 8.70
C ARG A 351 26.46 -28.78 7.37
N GLU A 352 26.20 -29.97 6.84
CA GLU A 352 26.86 -30.48 5.63
C GLU A 352 26.51 -29.64 4.39
N THR A 353 25.29 -29.09 4.31
CA THR A 353 24.88 -28.18 3.22
C THR A 353 25.59 -26.83 3.33
N LEU A 354 25.80 -26.34 4.57
CA LEU A 354 26.49 -25.07 4.83
C LEU A 354 28.00 -25.12 4.58
N GLU A 355 28.61 -26.32 4.47
CA GLU A 355 30.01 -26.47 4.10
C GLU A 355 30.29 -26.18 2.63
N VAL A 356 29.27 -26.14 1.75
CA VAL A 356 29.44 -25.79 0.34
C VAL A 356 29.48 -24.28 0.17
N HIS A 357 30.50 -23.76 -0.49
CA HIS A 357 30.74 -22.34 -0.67
C HIS A 357 30.79 -21.91 -2.14
N TYR A 358 30.33 -20.72 -2.42
CA TYR A 358 30.54 -19.98 -3.65
C TYR A 358 31.12 -18.61 -3.34
N LYS A 359 32.29 -18.26 -3.91
CA LYS A 359 33.03 -17.02 -3.59
C LYS A 359 33.17 -16.80 -2.05
N GLY A 360 33.44 -17.87 -1.27
CA GLY A 360 33.63 -17.84 0.17
C GLY A 360 32.37 -17.72 1.01
N LYS A 361 31.17 -17.69 0.43
CA LYS A 361 29.89 -17.64 1.15
C LYS A 361 29.08 -18.90 0.94
N ASN A 362 28.47 -19.41 2.02
CA ASN A 362 27.51 -20.52 1.94
C ASN A 362 26.11 -20.00 1.58
N ILE A 363 25.18 -20.91 1.31
CA ILE A 363 23.83 -20.54 0.83
C ILE A 363 23.01 -19.74 1.86
N ALA A 364 23.20 -19.98 3.16
CA ALA A 364 22.52 -19.19 4.21
C ALA A 364 23.05 -17.74 4.25
N GLN A 365 24.38 -17.56 4.12
CA GLN A 365 25.01 -16.25 4.04
C GLN A 365 24.57 -15.49 2.78
N VAL A 366 24.34 -16.18 1.66
CA VAL A 366 23.79 -15.57 0.45
C VAL A 366 22.34 -15.12 0.64
N LEU A 367 21.53 -15.91 1.36
CA LEU A 367 20.16 -15.49 1.70
C LEU A 367 20.11 -14.32 2.70
N ASP A 368 21.15 -14.16 3.51
CA ASP A 368 21.28 -13.05 4.47
C ASP A 368 21.81 -11.75 3.83
N MET A 369 22.28 -11.80 2.58
CA MET A 369 22.64 -10.61 1.83
C MET A 369 21.42 -9.74 1.53
N THR A 370 21.63 -8.43 1.49
CA THR A 370 20.66 -7.49 0.91
C THR A 370 20.61 -7.65 -0.61
N ALA A 371 19.54 -7.14 -1.25
CA ALA A 371 19.42 -7.16 -2.70
C ALA A 371 20.56 -6.38 -3.38
N GLU A 372 21.00 -5.27 -2.78
CA GLU A 372 22.13 -4.45 -3.24
C GLU A 372 23.44 -5.23 -3.20
N GLU A 373 23.78 -5.83 -2.06
CA GLU A 373 24.96 -6.69 -1.93
C GLU A 373 24.95 -7.87 -2.91
N ALA A 374 23.77 -8.42 -3.19
CA ALA A 374 23.62 -9.51 -4.15
C ALA A 374 23.89 -9.08 -5.60
N VAL A 375 23.55 -7.85 -5.99
CA VAL A 375 23.88 -7.29 -7.32
C VAL A 375 25.38 -7.28 -7.54
N ASP A 376 26.16 -6.86 -6.54
CA ASP A 376 27.62 -6.80 -6.61
C ASP A 376 28.25 -8.19 -6.52
N PHE A 377 27.77 -9.03 -5.60
CA PHE A 377 28.28 -10.38 -5.42
C PHE A 377 28.12 -11.26 -6.68
N PHE A 378 26.99 -11.10 -7.37
CA PHE A 378 26.66 -11.84 -8.59
C PHE A 378 26.94 -11.06 -9.89
N GLU A 379 27.86 -10.09 -9.89
CA GLU A 379 28.19 -9.24 -11.04
C GLU A 379 28.42 -10.01 -12.36
N ASN A 380 29.09 -11.17 -12.26
CA ASN A 380 29.45 -12.03 -13.39
C ASN A 380 28.37 -13.07 -13.76
N LEU A 381 27.19 -13.02 -13.15
CA LEU A 381 26.07 -13.93 -13.37
C LEU A 381 24.82 -13.16 -13.82
N PRO A 382 24.71 -12.81 -15.11
CA PRO A 382 23.68 -11.87 -15.62
C PRO A 382 22.25 -12.23 -15.24
N LYS A 383 21.94 -13.54 -15.20
CA LYS A 383 20.60 -14.04 -14.87
C LYS A 383 20.21 -13.77 -13.41
N ILE A 384 21.14 -13.98 -12.48
CA ILE A 384 20.94 -13.72 -11.04
C ILE A 384 20.96 -12.23 -10.79
N ARG A 385 22.00 -11.53 -11.30
CA ARG A 385 22.17 -10.08 -11.17
C ARG A 385 20.93 -9.31 -11.63
N ARG A 386 20.38 -9.63 -12.81
CA ARG A 386 19.18 -8.96 -13.34
C ARG A 386 18.00 -9.03 -12.37
N LYS A 387 17.73 -10.20 -11.76
CA LYS A 387 16.62 -10.35 -10.81
C LYS A 387 16.89 -9.62 -9.49
N ALA A 388 18.13 -9.61 -9.01
CA ALA A 388 18.50 -8.82 -7.83
C ALA A 388 18.39 -7.32 -8.13
N GLN A 389 18.83 -6.90 -9.32
CA GLN A 389 18.76 -5.50 -9.77
C GLN A 389 17.32 -4.97 -9.81
N THR A 390 16.32 -5.77 -10.24
CA THR A 390 14.92 -5.33 -10.23
C THR A 390 14.40 -5.06 -8.81
N LEU A 391 14.89 -5.77 -7.78
CA LEU A 391 14.57 -5.47 -6.38
C LEU A 391 15.15 -4.10 -5.96
N VAL A 392 16.38 -3.80 -6.37
CA VAL A 392 17.01 -2.50 -6.09
C VAL A 392 16.26 -1.36 -6.79
N GLU A 393 15.85 -1.57 -8.05
CA GLU A 393 15.13 -0.57 -8.87
C GLU A 393 13.77 -0.18 -8.29
N VAL A 394 13.09 -1.12 -7.63
CA VAL A 394 11.82 -0.82 -6.93
C VAL A 394 12.05 -0.26 -5.50
N GLY A 395 13.28 0.12 -5.14
CA GLY A 395 13.59 0.68 -3.83
C GLY A 395 13.71 -0.35 -2.69
N LEU A 396 13.94 -1.64 -3.00
CA LEU A 396 14.12 -2.71 -2.01
C LEU A 396 15.58 -3.17 -1.89
N GLY A 397 16.55 -2.29 -2.20
CA GLY A 397 17.97 -2.61 -2.12
C GLY A 397 18.42 -3.11 -0.74
N TYR A 398 17.83 -2.56 0.32
CA TYR A 398 18.11 -2.89 1.71
C TYR A 398 17.51 -4.20 2.21
N VAL A 399 16.52 -4.75 1.51
CA VAL A 399 15.81 -5.97 1.94
C VAL A 399 16.70 -7.20 1.71
N LYS A 400 16.78 -8.07 2.72
CA LYS A 400 17.55 -9.33 2.61
C LYS A 400 16.84 -10.31 1.68
N LEU A 401 17.60 -11.02 0.84
CA LEU A 401 17.06 -12.00 -0.10
C LEU A 401 16.21 -13.09 0.58
N GLY A 402 16.62 -13.53 1.76
CA GLY A 402 15.95 -14.56 2.57
C GLY A 402 15.02 -14.01 3.65
N GLN A 403 14.72 -12.70 3.67
CA GLN A 403 13.80 -12.11 4.65
C GLN A 403 12.43 -12.76 4.57
N SER A 404 11.89 -13.17 5.72
CA SER A 404 10.56 -13.80 5.75
C SER A 404 9.48 -12.87 5.23
N SER A 405 8.56 -13.39 4.42
CA SER A 405 7.39 -12.62 3.95
C SER A 405 6.51 -12.08 5.07
N THR A 406 6.55 -12.72 6.25
CA THR A 406 5.77 -12.29 7.42
C THR A 406 6.34 -11.07 8.13
N THR A 407 7.57 -10.66 7.79
CA THR A 407 8.24 -9.47 8.32
C THR A 407 8.29 -8.31 7.31
N LEU A 408 7.79 -8.52 6.10
CA LEU A 408 7.67 -7.47 5.10
C LEU A 408 6.42 -6.64 5.37
N SER A 409 6.52 -5.34 5.21
CA SER A 409 5.36 -4.45 5.16
C SER A 409 4.51 -4.72 3.90
N GLY A 410 3.25 -4.28 3.90
CA GLY A 410 2.38 -4.41 2.71
C GLY A 410 2.99 -3.77 1.46
N GLY A 411 3.57 -2.58 1.60
CA GLY A 411 4.25 -1.89 0.50
C GLY A 411 5.51 -2.61 0.01
N GLU A 412 6.31 -3.20 0.90
CA GLU A 412 7.46 -4.02 0.50
C GLU A 412 7.02 -5.28 -0.25
N ALA A 413 5.98 -5.97 0.23
CA ALA A 413 5.42 -7.14 -0.46
C ALA A 413 4.93 -6.78 -1.87
N GLN A 414 4.24 -5.65 -2.02
CA GLN A 414 3.77 -5.14 -3.30
C GLN A 414 4.93 -4.84 -4.26
N ARG A 415 6.00 -4.20 -3.77
CA ARG A 415 7.20 -3.92 -4.59
C ARG A 415 7.96 -5.18 -4.99
N VAL A 416 7.99 -6.23 -4.14
CA VAL A 416 8.55 -7.54 -4.56
C VAL A 416 7.74 -8.15 -5.70
N LYS A 417 6.41 -8.04 -5.69
CA LYS A 417 5.54 -8.47 -6.80
C LYS A 417 5.88 -7.68 -8.06
N LEU A 418 5.98 -6.36 -7.97
CA LEU A 418 6.35 -5.48 -9.09
C LEU A 418 7.73 -5.85 -9.66
N ALA A 419 8.76 -6.04 -8.81
CA ALA A 419 10.10 -6.45 -9.24
C ALA A 419 10.07 -7.78 -10.03
N THR A 420 9.21 -8.72 -9.64
CA THR A 420 9.04 -10.00 -10.33
C THR A 420 8.54 -9.81 -11.75
N GLU A 421 7.58 -8.92 -11.95
CA GLU A 421 7.01 -8.65 -13.27
C GLU A 421 7.98 -7.85 -14.16
N LEU A 422 8.75 -6.92 -13.59
CA LEU A 422 9.81 -6.21 -14.31
C LEU A 422 10.93 -7.13 -14.83
N ALA A 423 11.21 -8.22 -14.11
CA ALA A 423 12.20 -9.19 -14.54
C ALA A 423 11.74 -10.02 -15.76
N ARG A 424 10.45 -10.02 -16.09
CA ARG A 424 9.86 -10.77 -17.22
C ARG A 424 9.94 -9.98 -18.54
N VAL A 425 9.84 -10.71 -19.63
CA VAL A 425 9.72 -10.08 -20.97
C VAL A 425 8.27 -9.61 -21.13
N SER A 426 8.09 -8.34 -21.45
CA SER A 426 6.78 -7.76 -21.70
C SER A 426 6.28 -8.09 -23.12
N THR A 427 4.98 -8.32 -23.26
CA THR A 427 4.29 -8.48 -24.55
C THR A 427 3.76 -7.15 -25.11
N GLY A 428 3.72 -6.10 -24.29
CA GLY A 428 3.12 -4.81 -24.63
C GLY A 428 1.58 -4.82 -24.66
N LYS A 429 0.94 -5.89 -24.15
CA LYS A 429 -0.52 -6.03 -24.09
C LYS A 429 -1.01 -6.42 -22.70
N THR A 430 -0.18 -6.22 -21.68
CA THR A 430 -0.51 -6.54 -20.29
C THR A 430 -1.10 -5.31 -19.61
N ILE A 431 -2.16 -5.49 -18.82
CA ILE A 431 -2.62 -4.48 -17.88
C ILE A 431 -2.13 -4.80 -16.47
N TYR A 432 -1.45 -3.85 -15.85
CA TYR A 432 -1.03 -3.88 -14.45
C TYR A 432 -2.02 -3.06 -13.63
N ILE A 433 -2.56 -3.66 -12.59
CA ILE A 433 -3.47 -3.01 -11.64
C ILE A 433 -2.76 -2.93 -10.30
N LEU A 434 -2.61 -1.71 -9.76
CA LEU A 434 -1.95 -1.45 -8.48
C LEU A 434 -2.91 -0.69 -7.57
N ASP A 435 -2.98 -1.10 -6.31
CA ASP A 435 -3.81 -0.45 -5.29
C ASP A 435 -2.90 0.25 -4.28
N GLU A 436 -2.95 1.58 -4.26
CA GLU A 436 -2.19 2.50 -3.39
C GLU A 436 -0.69 2.11 -3.25
N PRO A 437 0.07 2.04 -4.37
CA PRO A 437 1.45 1.54 -4.33
C PRO A 437 2.44 2.48 -3.63
N THR A 438 2.06 3.71 -3.31
CA THR A 438 2.91 4.68 -2.59
C THR A 438 2.78 4.63 -1.07
N THR A 439 1.91 3.75 -0.54
CA THR A 439 1.69 3.58 0.89
C THR A 439 3.01 3.31 1.63
N GLY A 440 3.31 4.13 2.65
CA GLY A 440 4.52 4.00 3.47
C GLY A 440 5.82 4.31 2.72
N LEU A 441 5.78 5.08 1.63
CA LEU A 441 6.95 5.45 0.86
C LEU A 441 7.37 6.90 1.10
N HIS A 442 8.66 7.08 1.35
CA HIS A 442 9.29 8.39 1.28
C HIS A 442 9.27 8.95 -0.16
N ALA A 443 9.21 10.27 -0.34
CA ALA A 443 9.15 10.93 -1.65
C ALA A 443 10.23 10.46 -2.65
N ALA A 444 11.44 10.14 -2.17
CA ALA A 444 12.52 9.59 -3.00
C ALA A 444 12.20 8.20 -3.56
N ASP A 445 11.49 7.36 -2.80
CA ASP A 445 11.10 6.03 -3.25
C ASP A 445 9.85 6.08 -4.13
N VAL A 446 8.93 7.04 -3.87
CA VAL A 446 7.81 7.37 -4.79
C VAL A 446 8.37 7.76 -6.16
N HIS A 447 9.42 8.59 -6.21
CA HIS A 447 10.06 8.99 -7.47
C HIS A 447 10.58 7.77 -8.26
N LYS A 448 11.32 6.87 -7.61
CA LYS A 448 11.80 5.62 -8.23
C LYS A 448 10.64 4.72 -8.70
N LEU A 449 9.59 4.62 -7.89
CA LEU A 449 8.40 3.83 -8.26
C LEU A 449 7.75 4.38 -9.53
N ILE A 450 7.60 5.70 -9.64
CA ILE A 450 7.04 6.35 -10.84
C ILE A 450 7.91 6.02 -12.08
N GLU A 451 9.24 6.11 -11.98
CA GLU A 451 10.14 5.74 -13.08
C GLU A 451 9.92 4.29 -13.54
N VAL A 452 9.72 3.39 -12.59
CA VAL A 452 9.41 1.98 -12.87
C VAL A 452 8.08 1.82 -13.59
N LEU A 453 7.01 2.49 -13.10
CA LEU A 453 5.69 2.43 -13.73
C LEU A 453 5.71 3.02 -15.14
N GLN A 454 6.43 4.13 -15.34
CA GLN A 454 6.61 4.73 -16.65
C GLN A 454 7.31 3.80 -17.64
N ARG A 455 8.35 3.06 -17.22
CA ARG A 455 9.02 2.05 -18.06
C ARG A 455 8.07 0.91 -18.49
N LEU A 456 7.13 0.49 -17.62
CA LEU A 456 6.12 -0.51 -17.99
C LEU A 456 5.21 0.00 -19.10
N VAL A 457 4.81 1.28 -19.04
CA VAL A 457 3.98 1.92 -20.07
C VAL A 457 4.77 2.11 -21.38
N GLU A 458 6.03 2.52 -21.30
CA GLU A 458 6.94 2.64 -22.47
C GLU A 458 7.14 1.33 -23.20
N ALA A 459 7.04 0.19 -22.48
CA ALA A 459 7.05 -1.14 -23.07
C ALA A 459 5.70 -1.52 -23.74
N GLY A 460 4.75 -0.59 -23.87
CA GLY A 460 3.45 -0.74 -24.54
C GLY A 460 2.32 -1.25 -23.64
N ASN A 461 2.58 -1.49 -22.35
CA ASN A 461 1.56 -1.98 -21.42
C ASN A 461 0.65 -0.86 -20.92
N THR A 462 -0.45 -1.25 -20.30
CA THR A 462 -1.33 -0.33 -19.57
C THR A 462 -1.04 -0.47 -18.08
N VAL A 463 -0.86 0.65 -17.39
CA VAL A 463 -0.72 0.70 -15.93
C VAL A 463 -1.91 1.46 -15.36
N LEU A 464 -2.69 0.81 -14.52
CA LEU A 464 -3.84 1.39 -13.83
C LEU A 464 -3.58 1.37 -12.33
N VAL A 465 -3.62 2.54 -11.72
CA VAL A 465 -3.29 2.72 -10.31
C VAL A 465 -4.44 3.39 -9.58
N ILE A 466 -4.86 2.85 -8.45
CA ILE A 466 -5.69 3.58 -7.48
C ILE A 466 -4.72 4.39 -6.62
N GLU A 467 -4.86 5.72 -6.59
CA GLU A 467 -3.93 6.58 -5.87
C GLU A 467 -4.56 7.84 -5.28
N HIS A 468 -3.93 8.32 -4.20
CA HIS A 468 -4.23 9.58 -3.53
C HIS A 468 -3.04 10.54 -3.54
N ASN A 469 -1.83 10.03 -3.80
CA ASN A 469 -0.60 10.81 -3.84
C ASN A 469 -0.58 11.71 -5.09
N LEU A 470 -0.59 13.03 -4.90
CA LEU A 470 -0.65 14.02 -5.98
C LEU A 470 0.60 13.98 -6.87
N ASP A 471 1.76 13.58 -6.34
CA ASP A 471 2.97 13.41 -7.12
C ASP A 471 2.86 12.29 -8.16
N VAL A 472 2.15 11.20 -7.82
CA VAL A 472 1.84 10.13 -8.78
C VAL A 472 0.76 10.61 -9.76
N ILE A 473 -0.31 11.19 -9.25
CA ILE A 473 -1.48 11.62 -10.04
C ILE A 473 -1.05 12.61 -11.13
N LYS A 474 -0.19 13.59 -10.80
CA LYS A 474 0.31 14.57 -11.78
C LYS A 474 1.14 13.96 -12.91
N THR A 475 1.69 12.74 -12.71
CA THR A 475 2.50 12.06 -13.73
C THR A 475 1.70 11.11 -14.62
N ALA A 476 0.42 10.89 -14.33
CA ALA A 476 -0.47 10.03 -15.12
C ALA A 476 -0.80 10.64 -16.49
N ASP A 477 -1.05 9.79 -17.49
CA ASP A 477 -1.53 10.22 -18.80
C ASP A 477 -3.04 10.50 -18.79
N TYR A 478 -3.79 9.76 -17.94
CA TYR A 478 -5.25 9.85 -17.87
C TYR A 478 -5.74 9.61 -16.43
N LEU A 479 -6.73 10.40 -16.01
CA LEU A 479 -7.38 10.29 -14.72
C LEU A 479 -8.83 9.85 -14.86
N ILE A 480 -9.30 9.10 -13.87
CA ILE A 480 -10.70 8.73 -13.67
C ILE A 480 -11.03 9.10 -12.23
N ASP A 481 -11.76 10.20 -12.03
CA ASP A 481 -12.08 10.73 -10.70
C ASP A 481 -13.49 10.36 -10.30
N LEU A 482 -13.62 9.60 -9.21
CA LEU A 482 -14.88 9.12 -8.65
C LEU A 482 -15.28 9.93 -7.43
N GLY A 483 -16.56 10.25 -7.32
CA GLY A 483 -17.05 11.05 -6.20
C GLY A 483 -18.55 11.33 -6.30
N PRO A 484 -18.95 12.56 -5.90
CA PRO A 484 -18.13 13.60 -5.25
C PRO A 484 -17.78 13.28 -3.80
N GLU A 485 -18.57 12.43 -3.13
CA GLU A 485 -18.44 12.06 -1.72
C GLU A 485 -18.15 10.57 -1.55
N GLY A 486 -17.98 10.10 -0.31
CA GLY A 486 -17.92 8.69 0.04
C GLY A 486 -19.30 8.07 0.33
N GLY A 487 -19.40 6.74 0.25
CA GLY A 487 -20.65 6.00 0.53
C GLY A 487 -21.77 6.33 -0.45
N ASP A 488 -22.98 6.51 0.05
CA ASP A 488 -24.17 6.79 -0.78
C ASP A 488 -24.10 8.14 -1.51
N GLY A 489 -23.30 9.09 -1.01
CA GLY A 489 -23.01 10.36 -1.66
C GLY A 489 -22.03 10.27 -2.82
N GLY A 490 -21.36 9.12 -2.99
CA GLY A 490 -20.38 8.85 -4.03
C GLY A 490 -20.91 7.96 -5.15
N GLY A 491 -20.00 7.24 -5.76
CA GLY A 491 -20.31 6.22 -6.77
C GLY A 491 -20.64 6.75 -8.15
N THR A 492 -20.27 7.99 -8.46
CA THR A 492 -20.43 8.59 -9.80
C THR A 492 -19.08 8.98 -10.38
N LEU A 493 -18.98 9.04 -11.71
CA LEU A 493 -17.84 9.61 -12.40
C LEU A 493 -17.96 11.14 -12.36
N VAL A 494 -17.04 11.80 -11.65
CA VAL A 494 -16.99 13.26 -11.52
C VAL A 494 -16.24 13.88 -12.70
N ALA A 495 -15.10 13.30 -13.03
CA ALA A 495 -14.23 13.78 -14.09
C ALA A 495 -13.44 12.63 -14.73
N SER A 496 -13.10 12.77 -16.01
CA SER A 496 -12.12 11.92 -16.67
C SER A 496 -11.42 12.69 -17.77
N GLY A 497 -10.13 12.46 -17.94
CA GLY A 497 -9.30 13.19 -18.91
C GLY A 497 -7.84 13.24 -18.45
N THR A 498 -7.06 14.13 -19.07
CA THR A 498 -5.71 14.41 -18.61
C THR A 498 -5.71 15.10 -17.23
N PRO A 499 -4.61 15.05 -16.46
CA PRO A 499 -4.51 15.78 -15.20
C PRO A 499 -4.88 17.26 -15.32
N GLU A 500 -4.47 17.91 -16.42
CA GLU A 500 -4.76 19.31 -16.72
C GLU A 500 -6.25 19.56 -16.94
N GLU A 501 -6.95 18.66 -17.64
CA GLU A 501 -8.40 18.75 -17.87
C GLU A 501 -9.16 18.55 -16.57
N VAL A 502 -8.83 17.54 -15.78
CA VAL A 502 -9.49 17.27 -14.50
C VAL A 502 -9.27 18.41 -13.51
N ALA A 503 -8.10 19.05 -13.50
CA ALA A 503 -7.82 20.22 -12.69
C ALA A 503 -8.72 21.44 -13.00
N GLN A 504 -9.38 21.49 -14.16
CA GLN A 504 -10.32 22.57 -14.50
C GLN A 504 -11.76 22.30 -14.03
N ILE A 505 -12.07 21.08 -13.57
CA ILE A 505 -13.42 20.68 -13.17
C ILE A 505 -13.64 21.05 -11.69
N PRO A 506 -14.53 22.01 -11.37
CA PRO A 506 -14.71 22.50 -10.00
C PRO A 506 -15.26 21.45 -9.04
N GLU A 507 -16.02 20.48 -9.53
CA GLU A 507 -16.62 19.39 -8.76
C GLU A 507 -15.62 18.32 -8.35
N SER A 508 -14.44 18.27 -9.00
CA SER A 508 -13.37 17.33 -8.68
C SER A 508 -12.52 17.86 -7.54
N TYR A 509 -12.63 17.24 -6.37
CA TYR A 509 -11.74 17.56 -5.26
C TYR A 509 -10.27 17.24 -5.62
N THR A 510 -10.01 16.10 -6.25
CA THR A 510 -8.67 15.77 -6.76
C THR A 510 -8.14 16.87 -7.67
N GLY A 511 -8.97 17.34 -8.61
CA GLY A 511 -8.64 18.42 -9.53
C GLY A 511 -8.29 19.73 -8.82
N GLN A 512 -9.03 20.10 -7.76
CA GLN A 512 -8.76 21.30 -6.99
C GLN A 512 -7.37 21.30 -6.35
N TYR A 513 -6.99 20.19 -5.69
CA TYR A 513 -5.65 20.04 -5.07
C TYR A 513 -4.54 19.92 -6.13
N LEU A 514 -4.83 19.28 -7.26
CA LEU A 514 -3.85 19.06 -8.33
C LEU A 514 -3.36 20.35 -8.99
N LYS A 515 -4.16 21.41 -8.99
CA LYS A 515 -3.80 22.72 -9.58
C LYS A 515 -2.47 23.29 -9.11
N SER A 516 -2.11 23.05 -7.85
CA SER A 516 -0.86 23.55 -7.28
C SER A 516 0.36 22.70 -7.64
N TYR A 517 0.13 21.51 -8.20
CA TYR A 517 1.18 20.53 -8.55
C TYR A 517 1.49 20.52 -10.05
N LEU A 518 0.59 21.04 -10.89
CA LEU A 518 0.75 21.20 -12.34
C LEU A 518 1.38 22.54 -12.68
#